data_9fe03c1b575982c538c87983504dd77c
#
_entry.id   9fe03c1b575982c538c87983504dd77c
#
_cell.length_a   1.000
_cell.length_b   1.000
_cell.length_c   1.000
_cell.angle_alpha   90.00
_cell.angle_beta   90.00
_cell.angle_gamma   90.00
#
_symmetry.space_group_name_H-M   'P 1'
#
loop_
_entity.id
_entity.type
_entity.pdbx_description
1 polymer ?
#
loop_
_entity_poly.entity_id
_entity_poly.type
_entity_poly.pdbx_seq_one_letter_code
_entity_poly.pdbx_strand_id
1 'polypeptide(L)'
;LVGSEMCIRDRALRKEYKGKKPLKGAKILGCLHMTIQTAVLIETLVDLGAEVRWSSCNIFSTQDHAAAAIAKAGIPVFAWKGETEEEYWWCVKQTIEGKKDWKPNMILDDGGDLTALMHKEYKNLLKDIKGVSEETTTGVLALKKMESNKELLIPAINVNDSVTKSK
;
A
#
# COMPACT_ATOMS: atom_id res chain seq x y z
N LEU A 1 -19.93 -3.44 -4.60
CA LEU A 1 -19.37 -2.72 -5.76
C LEU A 1 -18.62 -3.61 -6.74
N VAL A 2 -18.25 -4.82 -6.38
CA VAL A 2 -17.43 -5.68 -7.21
C VAL A 2 -18.07 -7.04 -7.30
N GLY A 3 -18.06 -7.61 -8.50
CA GLY A 3 -18.55 -8.95 -8.77
C GLY A 3 -18.06 -9.95 -7.73
N SER A 4 -18.91 -10.88 -7.39
CA SER A 4 -18.80 -11.71 -6.18
C SER A 4 -17.52 -12.51 -6.06
N GLU A 5 -16.83 -12.81 -7.14
CA GLU A 5 -15.75 -13.80 -7.13
C GLU A 5 -14.36 -13.20 -6.80
N MET A 6 -14.09 -11.97 -7.22
CA MET A 6 -12.79 -11.35 -6.99
C MET A 6 -12.52 -10.95 -5.52
N CYS A 7 -13.57 -10.92 -4.70
CA CYS A 7 -13.50 -10.54 -3.30
C CYS A 7 -13.77 -11.70 -2.34
N ILE A 8 -13.70 -12.94 -2.79
CA ILE A 8 -13.99 -14.11 -1.94
C ILE A 8 -13.06 -14.16 -0.73
N ARG A 9 -11.77 -13.93 -0.95
CA ARG A 9 -10.76 -13.94 0.13
C ARG A 9 -10.97 -12.79 1.11
N ASP A 10 -11.23 -11.59 0.61
CA ASP A 10 -11.50 -10.41 1.45
C ASP A 10 -12.76 -10.61 2.30
N ARG A 11 -13.82 -11.15 1.71
CA ARG A 11 -15.05 -11.49 2.43
C ARG A 11 -14.82 -12.58 3.49
N ALA A 12 -14.02 -13.59 3.17
CA ALA A 12 -13.66 -14.64 4.11
C ALA A 12 -12.91 -14.06 5.31
N LEU A 13 -11.90 -13.19 5.06
CA LEU A 13 -11.16 -12.49 6.11
C LEU A 13 -12.07 -11.59 6.96
N ARG A 14 -12.91 -10.77 6.34
CA ARG A 14 -13.87 -9.93 7.07
C ARG A 14 -14.82 -10.75 7.92
N LYS A 15 -15.27 -11.92 7.43
CA LYS A 15 -16.14 -12.85 8.17
C LYS A 15 -15.40 -13.50 9.34
N GLU A 16 -14.17 -13.99 9.12
CA GLU A 16 -13.34 -14.65 10.13
C GLU A 16 -13.01 -13.72 11.30
N TYR A 17 -12.68 -12.46 10.97
CA TYR A 17 -12.30 -11.45 11.95
C TYR A 17 -13.43 -10.48 12.33
N LYS A 18 -14.69 -10.84 12.02
CA LYS A 18 -15.85 -10.00 12.35
C LYS A 18 -15.87 -9.63 13.83
N GLY A 19 -15.89 -8.33 14.13
CA GLY A 19 -15.85 -7.79 15.50
C GLY A 19 -14.49 -7.84 16.17
N LYS A 20 -13.49 -8.47 15.57
CA LYS A 20 -12.08 -8.39 15.96
C LYS A 20 -11.40 -7.31 15.12
N LYS A 21 -10.41 -6.66 15.66
CA LYS A 21 -9.62 -5.64 14.97
C LYS A 21 -8.13 -6.04 14.99
N PRO A 22 -7.74 -7.11 14.25
CA PRO A 22 -6.38 -7.65 14.31
C PRO A 22 -5.32 -6.65 13.83
N LEU A 23 -5.72 -5.67 13.00
CA LEU A 23 -4.85 -4.60 12.51
C LEU A 23 -5.00 -3.29 13.30
N LYS A 24 -5.62 -3.33 14.50
CA LYS A 24 -5.70 -2.14 15.34
C LYS A 24 -4.30 -1.60 15.66
N GLY A 25 -4.08 -0.31 15.34
CA GLY A 25 -2.77 0.34 15.49
C GLY A 25 -1.84 0.16 14.29
N ALA A 26 -2.21 -0.61 13.27
CA ALA A 26 -1.50 -0.60 12.00
C ALA A 26 -1.78 0.70 11.26
N LYS A 27 -0.70 1.37 10.83
CA LYS A 27 -0.72 2.61 10.04
C LYS A 27 0.02 2.34 8.75
N ILE A 28 -0.73 2.09 7.69
CA ILE A 28 -0.23 1.52 6.45
C ILE A 28 -0.07 2.61 5.38
N LEU A 29 1.14 2.73 4.84
CA LEU A 29 1.39 3.42 3.58
C LEU A 29 1.22 2.41 2.45
N GLY A 30 0.36 2.71 1.48
CA GLY A 30 0.18 1.89 0.29
C GLY A 30 0.61 2.63 -0.98
N CYS A 31 1.39 1.94 -1.81
CA CYS A 31 1.73 2.36 -3.16
C CYS A 31 1.52 1.17 -4.09
N LEU A 32 0.30 1.01 -4.59
CA LEU A 32 -0.12 -0.12 -5.40
C LEU A 32 -1.26 0.31 -6.31
N HIS A 33 -1.37 -0.27 -7.50
CA HIS A 33 -2.35 0.08 -8.52
C HIS A 33 -3.74 0.37 -7.94
N MET A 34 -4.24 1.61 -8.09
CA MET A 34 -5.52 2.02 -7.50
C MET A 34 -6.70 1.53 -8.36
N THR A 35 -6.91 0.23 -8.35
CA THR A 35 -7.99 -0.47 -9.05
C THR A 35 -9.15 -0.80 -8.11
N ILE A 36 -10.23 -1.35 -8.68
CA ILE A 36 -11.38 -1.86 -7.89
C ILE A 36 -10.92 -2.91 -6.87
N GLN A 37 -10.01 -3.80 -7.27
CA GLN A 37 -9.47 -4.84 -6.38
C GLN A 37 -8.73 -4.23 -5.19
N THR A 38 -7.94 -3.20 -5.46
CA THR A 38 -7.22 -2.46 -4.43
C THR A 38 -8.18 -1.68 -3.53
N ALA A 39 -9.27 -1.13 -4.07
CA ALA A 39 -10.30 -0.50 -3.24
C ALA A 39 -10.89 -1.49 -2.23
N VAL A 40 -11.17 -2.72 -2.65
CA VAL A 40 -11.66 -3.78 -1.74
C VAL A 40 -10.60 -4.17 -0.70
N LEU A 41 -9.33 -4.24 -1.10
CA LEU A 41 -8.22 -4.47 -0.16
C LEU A 41 -8.15 -3.36 0.90
N ILE A 42 -8.20 -2.09 0.48
CA ILE A 42 -8.18 -0.93 1.38
C ILE A 42 -9.35 -1.00 2.38
N GLU A 43 -10.56 -1.22 1.89
CA GLU A 43 -11.75 -1.38 2.75
C GLU A 43 -11.56 -2.54 3.74
N THR A 44 -10.99 -3.65 3.30
CA THR A 44 -10.73 -4.81 4.17
C THR A 44 -9.71 -4.48 5.25
N LEU A 45 -8.61 -3.81 4.91
CA LEU A 45 -7.62 -3.37 5.90
C LEU A 45 -8.24 -2.44 6.96
N VAL A 46 -9.08 -1.51 6.53
CA VAL A 46 -9.80 -0.58 7.44
C VAL A 46 -10.81 -1.33 8.30
N ASP A 47 -11.57 -2.26 7.74
CA ASP A 47 -12.50 -3.11 8.49
C ASP A 47 -11.77 -3.94 9.56
N LEU A 48 -10.54 -4.37 9.28
CA LEU A 48 -9.68 -5.08 10.23
C LEU A 48 -9.01 -4.15 11.26
N GLY A 49 -9.19 -2.84 11.13
CA GLY A 49 -8.76 -1.86 12.14
C GLY A 49 -7.55 -1.03 11.77
N ALA A 50 -7.02 -1.15 10.56
CA ALA A 50 -5.90 -0.33 10.10
C ALA A 50 -6.31 1.11 9.77
N GLU A 51 -5.38 2.05 9.94
CA GLU A 51 -5.40 3.35 9.28
C GLU A 51 -4.58 3.24 8.00
N VAL A 52 -5.09 3.73 6.88
CA VAL A 52 -4.48 3.56 5.56
C VAL A 52 -4.35 4.91 4.86
N ARG A 53 -3.27 5.12 4.14
CA ARG A 53 -3.06 6.21 3.19
C ARG A 53 -2.48 5.62 1.91
N TRP A 54 -3.03 5.99 0.76
CA TRP A 54 -2.77 5.26 -0.48
C TRP A 54 -2.44 6.15 -1.66
N SER A 55 -1.48 5.69 -2.49
CA SER A 55 -1.21 6.21 -3.84
C SER A 55 -1.15 5.07 -4.85
N SER A 56 -1.20 5.39 -6.13
CA SER A 56 -0.92 4.39 -7.17
C SER A 56 0.59 4.22 -7.35
N CYS A 57 0.99 3.05 -7.84
CA CYS A 57 2.37 2.77 -8.24
C CYS A 57 2.61 3.00 -9.74
N ASN A 58 1.62 3.53 -10.46
CA ASN A 58 1.71 3.77 -11.90
C ASN A 58 0.74 4.87 -12.34
N ILE A 59 1.23 5.80 -13.17
CA ILE A 59 0.50 6.99 -13.63
C ILE A 59 -0.73 6.71 -14.51
N PHE A 60 -0.86 5.50 -15.09
CA PHE A 60 -1.96 5.15 -16.00
C PHE A 60 -2.94 4.12 -15.45
N SER A 61 -2.58 3.43 -14.36
CA SER A 61 -3.34 2.25 -13.91
C SER A 61 -4.52 2.56 -13.01
N THR A 62 -4.62 3.78 -12.49
CA THR A 62 -5.72 4.16 -11.61
C THR A 62 -7.07 4.07 -12.32
N GLN A 63 -8.04 3.47 -11.65
CA GLN A 63 -9.45 3.53 -11.99
C GLN A 63 -10.10 4.63 -11.15
N ASP A 64 -10.35 5.78 -11.75
CA ASP A 64 -10.81 6.99 -11.03
C ASP A 64 -12.05 6.77 -10.18
N HIS A 65 -12.99 5.93 -10.66
CA HIS A 65 -14.19 5.60 -9.88
C HIS A 65 -13.88 4.77 -8.63
N ALA A 66 -12.81 3.95 -8.65
CA ALA A 66 -12.36 3.22 -7.47
C ALA A 66 -11.68 4.17 -6.46
N ALA A 67 -10.82 5.07 -6.93
CA ALA A 67 -10.21 6.11 -6.11
C ALA A 67 -11.27 7.02 -5.49
N ALA A 68 -12.25 7.46 -6.27
CA ALA A 68 -13.36 8.29 -5.80
C ALA A 68 -14.21 7.59 -4.74
N ALA A 69 -14.45 6.28 -4.87
CA ALA A 69 -15.20 5.50 -3.88
C ALA A 69 -14.46 5.46 -2.53
N ILE A 70 -13.15 5.25 -2.53
CA ILE A 70 -12.31 5.23 -1.33
C ILE A 70 -12.23 6.62 -0.70
N ALA A 71 -12.05 7.68 -1.50
CA ALA A 71 -12.06 9.06 -1.02
C ALA A 71 -13.41 9.42 -0.37
N LYS A 72 -14.53 9.04 -1.00
CA LYS A 72 -15.88 9.24 -0.46
C LYS A 72 -16.10 8.51 0.87
N ALA A 73 -15.44 7.38 1.08
CA ALA A 73 -15.46 6.67 2.36
C ALA A 73 -14.59 7.34 3.44
N GLY A 74 -13.94 8.47 3.14
CA GLY A 74 -13.10 9.21 4.08
C GLY A 74 -11.69 8.63 4.25
N ILE A 75 -11.28 7.73 3.38
CA ILE A 75 -9.95 7.13 3.40
C ILE A 75 -9.03 7.96 2.49
N PRO A 76 -7.88 8.45 2.99
CA PRO A 76 -6.96 9.24 2.19
C PRO A 76 -6.39 8.44 1.02
N VAL A 77 -6.70 8.86 -0.19
CA VAL A 77 -6.21 8.30 -1.45
C VAL A 77 -5.76 9.44 -2.37
N PHE A 78 -4.58 9.31 -2.91
CA PHE A 78 -3.92 10.26 -3.78
C PHE A 78 -3.55 9.53 -5.07
N ALA A 79 -4.48 9.45 -6.00
CA ALA A 79 -4.29 8.77 -7.27
C ALA A 79 -5.38 9.16 -8.26
N TRP A 80 -4.99 9.39 -9.51
CA TRP A 80 -5.89 9.52 -10.66
C TRP A 80 -5.24 8.99 -11.93
N LYS A 81 -6.02 8.73 -12.93
CA LYS A 81 -5.50 8.23 -14.19
C LYS A 81 -4.88 9.37 -15.00
N GLY A 82 -3.66 9.16 -15.47
CA GLY A 82 -2.97 10.13 -16.32
C GLY A 82 -2.23 11.20 -15.53
N GLU A 83 -1.74 10.87 -14.35
CA GLU A 83 -0.80 11.69 -13.61
C GLU A 83 0.44 12.00 -14.46
N THR A 84 0.97 13.19 -14.32
CA THR A 84 2.35 13.47 -14.74
C THR A 84 3.33 12.83 -13.75
N GLU A 85 4.60 12.72 -14.11
CA GLU A 85 5.63 12.21 -13.20
C GLU A 85 5.73 13.04 -11.91
N GLU A 86 5.60 14.36 -12.03
CA GLU A 86 5.62 15.28 -10.89
C GLU A 86 4.42 15.05 -9.96
N GLU A 87 3.23 14.88 -10.53
CA GLU A 87 2.00 14.58 -9.78
C GLU A 87 2.08 13.21 -9.10
N TYR A 88 2.65 12.21 -9.78
CA TYR A 88 2.89 10.89 -9.19
C TYR A 88 3.72 10.98 -7.92
N TRP A 89 4.89 11.63 -7.98
CA TRP A 89 5.74 11.79 -6.80
C TRP A 89 5.10 12.65 -5.72
N TRP A 90 4.31 13.65 -6.10
CA TRP A 90 3.49 14.40 -5.16
C TRP A 90 2.48 13.49 -4.44
N CYS A 91 1.76 12.64 -5.18
CA CYS A 91 0.80 11.67 -4.63
C CYS A 91 1.47 10.72 -3.62
N VAL A 92 2.62 10.14 -3.99
CA VAL A 92 3.38 9.27 -3.10
C VAL A 92 3.79 10.01 -1.82
N LYS A 93 4.31 11.23 -1.93
CA LYS A 93 4.69 12.07 -0.77
C LYS A 93 3.49 12.42 0.11
N GLN A 94 2.32 12.68 -0.49
CA GLN A 94 1.11 12.97 0.30
C GLN A 94 0.68 11.81 1.19
N THR A 95 0.97 10.57 0.85
CA THR A 95 0.70 9.43 1.73
C THR A 95 1.50 9.54 3.03
N ILE A 96 2.70 10.11 2.97
CA ILE A 96 3.64 10.26 4.10
C ILE A 96 3.37 11.56 4.86
N GLU A 97 3.32 12.69 4.15
CA GLU A 97 3.32 14.04 4.72
C GLU A 97 1.92 14.63 4.92
N GLY A 98 0.93 14.17 4.20
CA GLY A 98 -0.40 14.79 4.10
C GLY A 98 -1.24 14.80 5.38
N LYS A 99 -0.68 14.40 6.52
CA LYS A 99 -1.31 14.48 7.84
C LYS A 99 -0.26 14.78 8.90
N LYS A 100 -0.42 15.87 9.62
CA LYS A 100 0.42 16.21 10.77
C LYS A 100 0.40 15.06 11.80
N ASP A 101 1.56 14.73 12.33
CA ASP A 101 1.73 13.65 13.32
C ASP A 101 1.38 12.23 12.81
N TRP A 102 1.28 12.05 11.49
CA TRP A 102 1.17 10.74 10.89
C TRP A 102 2.47 9.96 11.08
N LYS A 103 2.36 8.81 11.72
CA LYS A 103 3.50 7.91 11.97
C LYS A 103 3.16 6.55 11.39
N PRO A 104 3.52 6.30 10.12
CA PRO A 104 3.30 4.99 9.50
C PRO A 104 4.18 3.94 10.18
N ASN A 105 3.70 2.71 10.21
CA ASN A 105 4.44 1.58 10.78
C ASN A 105 4.45 0.33 9.89
N MET A 106 3.84 0.39 8.72
CA MET A 106 3.84 -0.67 7.72
C MET A 106 3.79 -0.08 6.32
N ILE A 107 4.38 -0.79 5.35
CA ILE A 107 4.39 -0.42 3.94
C ILE A 107 3.84 -1.58 3.11
N LEU A 108 2.94 -1.26 2.17
CA LEU A 108 2.56 -2.11 1.05
C LEU A 108 3.05 -1.43 -0.23
N ASP A 109 3.94 -2.07 -0.95
CA ASP A 109 4.59 -1.49 -2.14
C ASP A 109 4.49 -2.41 -3.34
N ASP A 110 4.49 -1.81 -4.52
CA ASP A 110 4.44 -2.46 -5.82
C ASP A 110 5.43 -1.76 -6.76
N GLY A 111 6.64 -2.32 -6.85
CA GLY A 111 7.73 -1.78 -7.64
C GLY A 111 8.86 -1.12 -6.84
N GLY A 112 8.65 -0.90 -5.53
CA GLY A 112 9.68 -0.42 -4.61
C GLY A 112 9.86 1.09 -4.54
N ASP A 113 9.05 1.88 -5.25
CA ASP A 113 9.21 3.34 -5.31
C ASP A 113 8.98 4.02 -3.96
N LEU A 114 7.91 3.65 -3.26
CA LEU A 114 7.62 4.17 -1.92
C LEU A 114 8.72 3.77 -0.93
N THR A 115 9.16 2.53 -0.98
CA THR A 115 10.23 2.01 -0.12
C THR A 115 11.55 2.74 -0.37
N ALA A 116 11.92 2.95 -1.63
CA ALA A 116 13.12 3.71 -2.00
C ALA A 116 13.03 5.17 -1.53
N LEU A 117 11.89 5.81 -1.73
CA LEU A 117 11.63 7.17 -1.28
C LEU A 117 11.77 7.29 0.25
N MET A 118 11.20 6.34 1.01
CA MET A 118 11.30 6.30 2.46
C MET A 118 12.77 6.19 2.92
N HIS A 119 13.57 5.36 2.27
CA HIS A 119 14.99 5.22 2.57
C HIS A 119 15.83 6.44 2.19
N LYS A 120 15.44 7.17 1.16
CA LYS A 120 16.15 8.34 0.67
C LYS A 120 15.82 9.61 1.48
N GLU A 121 14.53 9.89 1.65
CA GLU A 121 14.07 11.19 2.16
C GLU A 121 13.47 11.13 3.57
N TYR A 122 13.01 9.95 4.05
CA TYR A 122 12.29 9.81 5.32
C TYR A 122 12.92 8.81 6.29
N LYS A 123 14.25 8.73 6.31
CA LYS A 123 15.00 7.78 7.16
C LYS A 123 14.62 7.83 8.64
N ASN A 124 14.25 9.00 9.13
CA ASN A 124 13.81 9.20 10.52
C ASN A 124 12.51 8.44 10.86
N LEU A 125 11.68 8.11 9.86
CA LEU A 125 10.44 7.35 10.06
C LEU A 125 10.68 5.84 10.00
N LEU A 126 11.77 5.36 9.39
CA LEU A 126 12.04 3.93 9.20
C LEU A 126 12.13 3.15 10.51
N LYS A 127 12.56 3.78 11.59
CA LYS A 127 12.64 3.17 12.92
C LYS A 127 11.28 2.67 13.45
N ASP A 128 10.19 3.28 12.99
CA ASP A 128 8.83 2.94 13.39
C ASP A 128 8.17 1.95 12.42
N ILE A 129 8.79 1.70 11.24
CA ILE A 129 8.31 0.77 10.21
C ILE A 129 8.66 -0.67 10.61
N LYS A 130 7.64 -1.49 10.77
CA LYS A 130 7.79 -2.92 11.10
C LYS A 130 8.21 -3.77 9.90
N GLY A 131 7.93 -3.31 8.70
CA GLY A 131 8.31 -3.98 7.46
C GLY A 131 7.54 -3.49 6.25
N VAL A 132 8.00 -3.95 5.09
CA VAL A 132 7.36 -3.76 3.78
C VAL A 132 6.91 -5.10 3.21
N SER A 133 5.73 -5.13 2.61
CA SER A 133 5.28 -6.21 1.72
C SER A 133 5.40 -5.73 0.30
N GLU A 134 6.22 -6.42 -0.51
CA GLU A 134 6.47 -6.10 -1.91
C GLU A 134 5.75 -7.07 -2.84
N GLU A 135 4.99 -6.51 -3.79
CA GLU A 135 4.06 -7.24 -4.64
C GLU A 135 4.68 -7.69 -5.98
N THR A 136 5.75 -7.05 -6.46
CA THR A 136 6.26 -7.26 -7.83
C THR A 136 7.65 -7.84 -7.90
N THR A 137 7.94 -8.51 -9.03
CA THR A 137 9.29 -8.98 -9.35
C THR A 137 10.30 -7.83 -9.38
N THR A 138 9.93 -6.71 -10.00
CA THR A 138 10.80 -5.52 -10.10
C THR A 138 11.13 -4.96 -8.71
N GLY A 139 10.13 -4.81 -7.85
CA GLY A 139 10.33 -4.34 -6.49
C GLY A 139 11.13 -5.32 -5.64
N VAL A 140 10.88 -6.63 -5.75
CA VAL A 140 11.70 -7.65 -5.06
C VAL A 140 13.16 -7.57 -5.48
N LEU A 141 13.45 -7.37 -6.77
CA LEU A 141 14.82 -7.19 -7.25
C LEU A 141 15.45 -5.90 -6.71
N ALA A 142 14.69 -4.81 -6.64
CA ALA A 142 15.14 -3.56 -6.06
C ALA A 142 15.48 -3.74 -4.56
N LEU A 143 14.62 -4.39 -3.79
CA LEU A 143 14.86 -4.67 -2.36
C LEU A 143 16.08 -5.58 -2.15
N LYS A 144 16.26 -6.63 -2.96
CA LYS A 144 17.45 -7.48 -2.91
C LYS A 144 18.73 -6.70 -3.20
N LYS A 145 18.68 -5.76 -4.15
CA LYS A 145 19.81 -4.86 -4.42
C LYS A 145 20.12 -3.95 -3.23
N MET A 146 19.10 -3.36 -2.63
CA MET A 146 19.26 -2.54 -1.41
C MET A 146 19.83 -3.37 -0.25
N GLU A 147 19.36 -4.61 -0.07
CA GLU A 147 19.90 -5.55 0.94
C GLU A 147 21.38 -5.85 0.70
N SER A 148 21.75 -6.20 -0.54
CA SER A 148 23.14 -6.49 -0.92
C SER A 148 24.07 -5.31 -0.68
N ASN A 149 23.58 -4.09 -0.89
CA ASN A 149 24.29 -2.85 -0.63
C ASN A 149 24.28 -2.42 0.86
N LYS A 150 23.58 -3.16 1.73
CA LYS A 150 23.35 -2.79 3.14
C LYS A 150 22.58 -1.48 3.31
N GLU A 151 21.74 -1.15 2.33
CA GLU A 151 20.90 0.05 2.30
C GLU A 151 19.47 -0.22 2.81
N LEU A 152 19.01 -1.48 2.79
CA LEU A 152 17.70 -1.86 3.30
C LEU A 152 17.69 -1.87 4.82
N LEU A 153 17.00 -0.92 5.43
CA LEU A 153 16.99 -0.66 6.88
C LEU A 153 15.77 -1.24 7.59
N ILE A 154 14.85 -1.87 6.87
CA ILE A 154 13.62 -2.44 7.40
C ILE A 154 13.42 -3.87 6.90
N PRO A 155 12.72 -4.74 7.64
CA PRO A 155 12.35 -6.07 7.15
C PRO A 155 11.49 -5.98 5.89
N ALA A 156 11.70 -6.90 4.94
CA ALA A 156 10.93 -6.98 3.71
C ALA A 156 10.36 -8.38 3.51
N ILE A 157 9.11 -8.44 3.07
CA ILE A 157 8.40 -9.68 2.74
C ILE A 157 8.12 -9.68 1.24
N ASN A 158 8.65 -10.67 0.55
CA ASN A 158 8.35 -10.94 -0.85
C ASN A 158 7.02 -11.69 -0.96
N VAL A 159 5.93 -10.98 -1.28
CA VAL A 159 4.62 -11.60 -1.54
C VAL A 159 4.42 -11.93 -3.01
N ASN A 160 5.29 -11.43 -3.90
CA ASN A 160 5.26 -11.76 -5.33
C ASN A 160 5.39 -13.26 -5.59
N ASP A 161 6.26 -13.93 -4.83
CA ASP A 161 6.55 -15.36 -5.01
C ASP A 161 5.70 -16.25 -4.07
N SER A 162 4.67 -15.69 -3.45
CA SER A 162 3.78 -16.47 -2.60
C SER A 162 2.97 -17.48 -3.41
N VAL A 163 2.73 -18.66 -2.84
CA VAL A 163 1.91 -19.70 -3.47
C VAL A 163 0.49 -19.27 -3.82
N THR A 164 0.00 -18.22 -3.17
CA THR A 164 -1.34 -17.66 -3.42
C THR A 164 -1.40 -16.72 -4.61
N LYS A 165 -0.27 -16.23 -5.08
CA LYS A 165 -0.20 -15.36 -6.27
C LYS A 165 -0.14 -16.15 -7.57
N SER A 166 0.47 -17.33 -7.53
CA SER A 166 0.69 -18.17 -8.71
C SER A 166 -0.47 -19.12 -9.05
N LYS A 167 -1.62 -19.01 -8.36
CA LYS A 167 -2.80 -19.86 -8.56
C LYS A 167 -4.00 -19.07 -9.03
#